data_2d254daac2d62dd54557843254bc8a52
#
_entry.id   2d254daac2d62dd54557843254bc8a52
#
_cell.length_a   1.000
_cell.length_b   1.000
_cell.length_c   1.000
_cell.angle_alpha   90.00
_cell.angle_beta   90.00
_cell.angle_gamma   90.00
#
_symmetry.space_group_name_H-M   'P 1'
#
loop_
_entity.id
_entity.type
_entity.pdbx_description
1 polymer ?
#
loop_
_entity_poly.entity_id
_entity_poly.type
_entity_poly.pdbx_seq_one_letter_code
_entity_poly.pdbx_strand_id
1 'polypeptide(L)'
;MKNTLLRTVVIFVALCIYPSIHAYDFEYDGFYYDITSDSTVSVTYEGSTEYEYEGDIIIPEKATFNNKTYQVSEIGPFAFFECNIGTISIPNNIIAIRESAFTSSSLDSINIGSGVLIIEPSAFSYCNLGHINIPDNVTRIGHHAFYASFGLETVIIGNGVTQIEQSTFKACSNLKHITLGNNTTTIGAEAFLSCDSLKYIELPNSINEIGKNAFSSCDALSSITLSENLSEIKEQTFSNCTSLSSIIIPDKVSTIATSAFSGCNHLVSLRLGTGVTDISYWAFKSAPLKEIYAFSETPPTVHYTNSYTNSFDADIFNQCTLYVPAGSLQAYKNAEVWKNFKNIVENDFTGIERPSPDKAKIFGNKNSIAFRNIEPGTDISIYDTTGKCIKTFAVDGDSEIPFPSGIYLIKYAGKTVKIIL
;
A
#
# COMPACT_ATOMS: atom_id res chain seq x y z
N MET A 1 28.64 -11.71 -1.95
CA MET A 1 29.15 -11.51 -0.56
C MET A 1 28.20 -10.72 0.35
N LYS A 2 27.57 -9.59 -0.08
CA LYS A 2 26.60 -8.86 0.78
C LYS A 2 25.31 -9.65 1.08
N ASN A 3 24.80 -10.40 0.11
CA ASN A 3 23.57 -11.20 0.30
C ASN A 3 23.75 -12.41 1.22
N THR A 4 24.94 -13.00 1.23
CA THR A 4 25.26 -14.15 2.11
C THR A 4 25.34 -13.72 3.58
N LEU A 5 25.87 -12.51 3.83
CA LEU A 5 25.98 -11.98 5.20
C LEU A 5 24.61 -11.64 5.80
N LEU A 6 23.70 -11.10 4.98
CA LEU A 6 22.33 -10.78 5.42
C LEU A 6 21.52 -12.06 5.71
N ARG A 7 21.67 -13.09 4.86
CA ARG A 7 21.05 -14.42 5.09
C ARG A 7 21.53 -15.03 6.40
N THR A 8 22.84 -15.00 6.65
CA THR A 8 23.43 -15.55 7.87
C THR A 8 22.94 -14.83 9.15
N VAL A 9 22.69 -13.50 9.07
CA VAL A 9 22.19 -12.73 10.23
C VAL A 9 20.72 -13.07 10.52
N VAL A 10 19.89 -13.26 9.48
CA VAL A 10 18.46 -13.63 9.66
C VAL A 10 18.36 -15.05 10.27
N ILE A 11 19.16 -16.00 9.78
CA ILE A 11 19.22 -17.36 10.34
C ILE A 11 19.64 -17.31 11.83
N PHE A 12 20.61 -16.46 12.18
CA PHE A 12 21.10 -16.37 13.56
C PHE A 12 20.05 -15.75 14.51
N VAL A 13 19.24 -14.80 14.05
CA VAL A 13 18.18 -14.18 14.86
C VAL A 13 16.99 -15.12 15.01
N ALA A 14 16.60 -15.83 13.96
CA ALA A 14 15.52 -16.81 14.02
C ALA A 14 15.89 -17.99 14.95
N LEU A 15 17.11 -18.51 14.84
CA LEU A 15 17.60 -19.60 15.70
C LEU A 15 17.81 -19.18 17.17
N CYS A 16 18.06 -17.90 17.47
CA CYS A 16 18.20 -17.44 18.86
C CYS A 16 16.85 -17.23 19.58
N ILE A 17 15.75 -17.13 18.86
CA ILE A 17 14.42 -16.87 19.45
C ILE A 17 13.63 -18.17 19.71
N TYR A 18 13.94 -19.24 18.98
CA TYR A 18 13.29 -20.56 19.14
C TYR A 18 14.30 -21.66 19.49
N PRO A 19 14.55 -21.91 20.79
CA PRO A 19 15.52 -22.93 21.22
C PRO A 19 15.00 -24.37 21.15
N SER A 20 13.88 -24.65 20.53
CA SER A 20 13.40 -26.02 20.35
C SER A 20 13.40 -26.39 18.88
N ILE A 21 14.33 -27.27 18.51
CA ILE A 21 14.21 -28.08 17.30
C ILE A 21 12.89 -28.83 17.46
N HIS A 22 11.85 -28.39 16.77
CA HIS A 22 10.56 -29.08 16.80
C HIS A 22 10.70 -30.33 15.97
N ALA A 23 10.71 -31.47 16.64
CA ALA A 23 10.48 -32.74 15.97
C ALA A 23 8.98 -32.82 15.67
N TYR A 24 8.63 -33.02 14.40
CA TYR A 24 7.24 -33.27 13.98
C TYR A 24 6.65 -34.48 14.69
N ASP A 25 5.34 -34.53 14.82
CA ASP A 25 4.67 -35.68 15.46
C ASP A 25 4.63 -36.92 14.53
N PHE A 26 4.46 -36.70 13.21
CA PHE A 26 4.46 -37.77 12.22
C PHE A 26 4.64 -37.28 10.78
N GLU A 27 5.01 -38.20 9.91
CA GLU A 27 5.07 -37.99 8.45
C GLU A 27 3.92 -38.75 7.77
N TYR A 28 3.32 -38.13 6.74
CA TYR A 28 2.31 -38.76 5.91
C TYR A 28 2.30 -38.11 4.52
N ASP A 29 2.34 -38.93 3.48
CA ASP A 29 2.28 -38.52 2.06
C ASP A 29 3.32 -37.44 1.68
N GLY A 30 4.53 -37.53 2.23
CA GLY A 30 5.65 -36.63 1.97
C GLY A 30 5.56 -35.27 2.69
N PHE A 31 4.66 -35.12 3.68
CA PHE A 31 4.59 -33.98 4.56
C PHE A 31 4.80 -34.35 6.00
N TYR A 32 5.39 -33.43 6.75
CA TYR A 32 5.53 -33.50 8.20
C TYR A 32 4.39 -32.78 8.90
N TYR A 33 3.91 -33.30 10.00
CA TYR A 33 2.73 -32.80 10.70
C TYR A 33 2.93 -32.69 12.20
N ASP A 34 2.42 -31.62 12.78
CA ASP A 34 2.20 -31.47 14.21
C ASP A 34 0.71 -31.63 14.54
N ILE A 35 0.39 -32.40 15.59
CA ILE A 35 -0.98 -32.58 16.07
C ILE A 35 -1.39 -31.33 16.85
N THR A 36 -2.34 -30.57 16.30
CA THR A 36 -2.83 -29.32 16.91
C THR A 36 -4.05 -29.56 17.81
N SER A 37 -4.78 -30.65 17.59
CA SER A 37 -5.92 -31.07 18.42
C SER A 37 -6.25 -32.54 18.22
N ASP A 38 -7.32 -33.01 18.90
CA ASP A 38 -7.82 -34.37 18.69
C ASP A 38 -8.27 -34.66 17.25
N SER A 39 -8.46 -33.67 16.41
CA SER A 39 -9.00 -33.84 15.04
C SER A 39 -8.26 -33.06 13.97
N THR A 40 -7.28 -32.24 14.35
CA THR A 40 -6.55 -31.37 13.44
C THR A 40 -5.05 -31.49 13.55
N VAL A 41 -4.38 -31.19 12.43
CA VAL A 41 -2.91 -31.09 12.32
C VAL A 41 -2.53 -29.85 11.55
N SER A 42 -1.29 -29.38 11.76
CA SER A 42 -0.63 -28.39 10.91
C SER A 42 0.46 -29.06 10.07
N VAL A 43 0.66 -28.58 8.84
CA VAL A 43 1.89 -28.89 8.10
C VAL A 43 3.06 -28.22 8.80
N THR A 44 4.16 -28.95 8.98
CA THR A 44 5.38 -28.46 9.61
C THR A 44 6.62 -28.89 8.81
N TYR A 45 7.81 -28.83 9.39
CA TYR A 45 9.08 -29.19 8.77
C TYR A 45 9.81 -30.25 9.63
N GLU A 46 10.77 -30.97 9.02
CA GLU A 46 11.50 -32.06 9.69
C GLU A 46 12.42 -31.56 10.81
N GLY A 47 12.87 -30.32 10.74
CA GLY A 47 13.83 -29.74 11.66
C GLY A 47 15.28 -29.81 11.15
N SER A 48 15.49 -30.22 9.90
CA SER A 48 16.80 -30.19 9.24
C SER A 48 17.08 -28.78 8.67
N THR A 49 18.34 -28.54 8.27
CA THR A 49 18.76 -27.30 7.62
C THR A 49 18.75 -27.42 6.10
N GLU A 50 18.28 -28.54 5.55
CA GLU A 50 18.18 -28.76 4.11
C GLU A 50 16.78 -28.42 3.61
N TYR A 51 16.66 -28.01 2.35
CA TYR A 51 15.37 -27.68 1.69
C TYR A 51 14.49 -28.93 1.66
N GLU A 52 13.42 -28.95 2.46
CA GLU A 52 12.59 -30.12 2.66
C GLU A 52 11.54 -30.30 1.58
N TYR A 53 11.02 -29.19 1.06
CA TYR A 53 9.95 -29.19 0.06
C TYR A 53 10.41 -28.51 -1.23
N GLU A 54 10.27 -29.21 -2.35
CA GLU A 54 10.65 -28.71 -3.67
C GLU A 54 9.58 -28.99 -4.73
N GLY A 55 9.56 -28.18 -5.79
CA GLY A 55 8.68 -28.35 -6.95
C GLY A 55 7.24 -27.95 -6.68
N ASP A 56 6.32 -28.53 -7.43
CA ASP A 56 4.89 -28.22 -7.30
C ASP A 56 4.26 -28.95 -6.13
N ILE A 57 3.58 -28.21 -5.25
CA ILE A 57 3.05 -28.73 -3.99
C ILE A 57 1.53 -28.56 -3.94
N ILE A 58 0.84 -29.67 -3.61
CA ILE A 58 -0.56 -29.66 -3.26
C ILE A 58 -0.69 -30.12 -1.81
N ILE A 59 -1.05 -29.24 -0.91
CA ILE A 59 -1.23 -29.56 0.50
C ILE A 59 -2.46 -30.47 0.64
N PRO A 60 -2.33 -31.67 1.28
CA PRO A 60 -3.48 -32.55 1.48
C PRO A 60 -4.51 -31.95 2.44
N GLU A 61 -5.80 -32.20 2.20
CA GLU A 61 -6.85 -31.80 3.14
C GLU A 61 -6.85 -32.62 4.42
N LYS A 62 -6.26 -33.84 4.40
CA LYS A 62 -6.28 -34.79 5.51
C LYS A 62 -4.95 -35.54 5.59
N ALA A 63 -4.56 -35.89 6.80
CA ALA A 63 -3.44 -36.80 7.07
C ALA A 63 -3.88 -37.92 7.98
N THR A 64 -3.27 -39.12 7.85
CA THR A 64 -3.61 -40.28 8.67
C THR A 64 -2.42 -40.74 9.47
N PHE A 65 -2.61 -40.90 10.78
CA PHE A 65 -1.61 -41.41 11.70
C PHE A 65 -2.25 -42.35 12.71
N ASN A 66 -1.64 -43.55 12.93
CA ASN A 66 -2.13 -44.57 13.87
C ASN A 66 -3.63 -44.91 13.68
N ASN A 67 -4.06 -45.13 12.44
CA ASN A 67 -5.46 -45.42 12.06
C ASN A 67 -6.46 -44.30 12.39
N LYS A 68 -6.00 -43.09 12.70
CA LYS A 68 -6.82 -41.89 12.92
C LYS A 68 -6.57 -40.88 11.83
N THR A 69 -7.63 -40.34 11.25
CA THR A 69 -7.57 -39.30 10.20
C THR A 69 -7.79 -37.95 10.83
N TYR A 70 -6.88 -37.04 10.56
CA TYR A 70 -6.90 -35.63 10.98
C TYR A 70 -7.21 -34.74 9.79
N GLN A 71 -7.85 -33.59 10.05
CA GLN A 71 -7.95 -32.49 9.08
C GLN A 71 -6.66 -31.68 9.11
N VAL A 72 -6.09 -31.37 7.97
CA VAL A 72 -4.98 -30.41 7.87
C VAL A 72 -5.57 -29.02 7.91
N SER A 73 -5.45 -28.31 9.03
CA SER A 73 -6.15 -27.05 9.26
C SER A 73 -5.26 -25.81 9.19
N GLU A 74 -3.95 -25.99 9.21
CA GLU A 74 -3.00 -24.88 9.28
C GLU A 74 -1.71 -25.22 8.50
N ILE A 75 -1.04 -24.17 8.03
CA ILE A 75 0.37 -24.20 7.69
C ILE A 75 1.12 -23.68 8.90
N GLY A 76 1.91 -24.55 9.55
CA GLY A 76 2.61 -24.28 10.79
C GLY A 76 3.74 -23.25 10.63
N PRO A 77 4.28 -22.79 11.77
CA PRO A 77 5.43 -21.90 11.75
C PRO A 77 6.62 -22.54 11.02
N PHE A 78 7.28 -21.76 10.16
CA PHE A 78 8.45 -22.17 9.36
C PHE A 78 8.23 -23.40 8.45
N ALA A 79 7.01 -23.85 8.23
CA ALA A 79 6.72 -25.09 7.49
C ALA A 79 7.40 -25.17 6.11
N PHE A 80 7.54 -24.06 5.43
CA PHE A 80 8.19 -23.95 4.11
C PHE A 80 9.35 -22.94 4.12
N PHE A 81 10.06 -22.84 5.25
CA PHE A 81 11.17 -21.92 5.39
C PHE A 81 12.32 -22.28 4.43
N GLU A 82 12.83 -21.28 3.68
CA GLU A 82 13.91 -21.42 2.68
C GLU A 82 13.64 -22.46 1.58
N CYS A 83 12.41 -22.89 1.36
CA CYS A 83 12.05 -23.87 0.33
C CYS A 83 12.07 -23.27 -1.09
N ASN A 84 12.39 -24.14 -2.06
CA ASN A 84 12.34 -23.80 -3.49
C ASN A 84 11.12 -24.46 -4.13
N ILE A 85 9.99 -23.78 -4.09
CA ILE A 85 8.68 -24.28 -4.49
C ILE A 85 8.30 -23.70 -5.85
N GLY A 86 7.83 -24.51 -6.79
CA GLY A 86 7.22 -24.06 -8.03
C GLY A 86 5.85 -23.42 -7.74
N THR A 87 4.80 -24.19 -7.87
CA THR A 87 3.45 -23.76 -7.48
C THR A 87 3.04 -24.41 -6.16
N ILE A 88 2.34 -23.64 -5.31
CA ILE A 88 1.71 -24.21 -4.12
C ILE A 88 0.21 -23.90 -4.10
N SER A 89 -0.60 -24.96 -3.90
CA SER A 89 -2.03 -24.85 -3.70
C SER A 89 -2.39 -25.09 -2.24
N ILE A 90 -2.93 -24.08 -1.59
CA ILE A 90 -3.44 -24.13 -0.22
C ILE A 90 -4.94 -24.43 -0.28
N PRO A 91 -5.41 -25.57 0.24
CA PRO A 91 -6.81 -25.95 0.15
C PRO A 91 -7.72 -25.14 1.07
N ASN A 92 -9.02 -25.24 0.83
CA ASN A 92 -10.01 -24.41 1.53
C ASN A 92 -10.25 -24.75 3.01
N ASN A 93 -9.73 -25.88 3.49
CA ASN A 93 -9.80 -26.27 4.90
C ASN A 93 -8.69 -25.67 5.76
N ILE A 94 -7.68 -25.05 5.15
CA ILE A 94 -6.66 -24.29 5.86
C ILE A 94 -7.25 -22.97 6.35
N ILE A 95 -7.14 -22.71 7.64
CA ILE A 95 -7.66 -21.51 8.30
C ILE A 95 -6.58 -20.48 8.63
N ALA A 96 -5.31 -20.91 8.72
CA ALA A 96 -4.19 -20.02 9.06
C ALA A 96 -2.90 -20.41 8.34
N ILE A 97 -2.17 -19.36 7.92
CA ILE A 97 -0.76 -19.43 7.53
C ILE A 97 0.01 -18.80 8.69
N ARG A 98 0.76 -19.63 9.41
CA ARG A 98 1.39 -19.25 10.67
C ARG A 98 2.67 -18.44 10.46
N GLU A 99 3.22 -17.95 11.58
CA GLU A 99 4.40 -17.08 11.61
C GLU A 99 5.55 -17.68 10.80
N SER A 100 6.15 -16.88 9.93
CA SER A 100 7.32 -17.22 9.10
C SER A 100 7.15 -18.46 8.21
N ALA A 101 5.92 -18.91 7.93
CA ALA A 101 5.66 -20.17 7.22
C ALA A 101 6.39 -20.31 5.87
N PHE A 102 6.56 -19.22 5.12
CA PHE A 102 7.26 -19.17 3.82
C PHE A 102 8.43 -18.20 3.82
N THR A 103 8.98 -17.86 4.99
CA THR A 103 10.11 -16.93 5.06
C THR A 103 11.29 -17.45 4.24
N SER A 104 11.87 -16.54 3.43
CA SER A 104 13.02 -16.80 2.54
C SER A 104 12.77 -17.83 1.44
N SER A 105 11.53 -18.23 1.20
CA SER A 105 11.20 -19.20 0.15
C SER A 105 11.16 -18.56 -1.23
N SER A 106 11.43 -19.36 -2.25
CA SER A 106 11.18 -19.03 -3.65
C SER A 106 9.91 -19.73 -4.11
N LEU A 107 8.93 -18.94 -4.60
CA LEU A 107 7.63 -19.41 -5.07
C LEU A 107 7.37 -18.88 -6.47
N ASP A 108 7.12 -19.75 -7.44
CA ASP A 108 6.68 -19.31 -8.77
C ASP A 108 5.25 -18.77 -8.70
N SER A 109 4.39 -19.46 -7.95
CA SER A 109 3.03 -18.99 -7.68
C SER A 109 2.43 -19.63 -6.43
N ILE A 110 1.45 -18.94 -5.85
CA ILE A 110 0.67 -19.44 -4.72
C ILE A 110 -0.82 -19.22 -4.97
N ASN A 111 -1.62 -20.25 -4.71
CA ASN A 111 -3.07 -20.15 -4.65
C ASN A 111 -3.53 -20.30 -3.21
N ILE A 112 -4.08 -19.23 -2.63
CA ILE A 112 -4.58 -19.23 -1.25
C ILE A 112 -6.06 -19.62 -1.27
N GLY A 113 -6.37 -20.73 -0.59
CA GLY A 113 -7.73 -21.21 -0.46
C GLY A 113 -8.64 -20.23 0.31
N SER A 114 -9.93 -20.26 -0.01
CA SER A 114 -10.93 -19.35 0.58
C SER A 114 -11.21 -19.60 2.07
N GLY A 115 -10.66 -20.66 2.67
CA GLY A 115 -10.75 -20.93 4.11
C GLY A 115 -9.76 -20.12 4.96
N VAL A 116 -8.70 -19.59 4.34
CA VAL A 116 -7.67 -18.85 5.08
C VAL A 116 -8.26 -17.55 5.65
N LEU A 117 -8.20 -17.42 6.98
CA LEU A 117 -8.68 -16.26 7.71
C LEU A 117 -7.55 -15.34 8.17
N ILE A 118 -6.37 -15.93 8.42
CA ILE A 118 -5.23 -15.22 9.03
C ILE A 118 -3.94 -15.59 8.30
N ILE A 119 -3.16 -14.56 7.96
CA ILE A 119 -1.75 -14.64 7.57
C ILE A 119 -0.97 -14.00 8.71
N GLU A 120 -0.15 -14.77 9.40
CA GLU A 120 0.56 -14.34 10.61
C GLU A 120 1.82 -13.51 10.30
N PRO A 121 2.47 -12.92 11.33
CA PRO A 121 3.65 -12.11 11.14
C PRO A 121 4.76 -12.83 10.35
N SER A 122 5.44 -12.09 9.47
CA SER A 122 6.57 -12.56 8.66
C SER A 122 6.27 -13.75 7.74
N ALA A 123 5.00 -14.17 7.57
CA ALA A 123 4.65 -15.41 6.87
C ALA A 123 5.29 -15.55 5.48
N PHE A 124 5.49 -14.46 4.75
CA PHE A 124 6.13 -14.39 3.44
C PHE A 124 7.32 -13.42 3.42
N SER A 125 7.95 -13.15 4.56
CA SER A 125 9.08 -12.23 4.57
C SER A 125 10.28 -12.80 3.80
N TYR A 126 11.00 -11.93 3.08
CA TYR A 126 12.10 -12.32 2.17
C TYR A 126 11.71 -13.34 1.08
N CYS A 127 10.40 -13.54 0.86
CA CYS A 127 9.91 -14.48 -0.13
C CYS A 127 10.12 -13.94 -1.55
N ASN A 128 10.57 -14.80 -2.46
CA ASN A 128 10.67 -14.47 -3.88
C ASN A 128 9.40 -14.94 -4.59
N LEU A 129 8.37 -14.11 -4.56
CA LEU A 129 7.05 -14.35 -5.15
C LEU A 129 6.65 -13.14 -6.00
N GLY A 130 6.30 -13.36 -7.29
CA GLY A 130 5.95 -12.25 -8.19
C GLY A 130 4.58 -11.63 -7.90
N HIS A 131 3.59 -12.46 -7.61
CA HIS A 131 2.19 -12.03 -7.48
C HIS A 131 1.49 -12.75 -6.36
N ILE A 132 0.63 -12.05 -5.64
CA ILE A 132 -0.23 -12.67 -4.64
C ILE A 132 -1.63 -12.06 -4.67
N ASN A 133 -2.64 -12.94 -4.56
CA ASN A 133 -4.03 -12.57 -4.35
C ASN A 133 -4.46 -13.05 -2.97
N ILE A 134 -4.80 -12.11 -2.09
CA ILE A 134 -5.31 -12.37 -0.75
C ILE A 134 -6.83 -12.39 -0.82
N PRO A 135 -7.49 -13.54 -0.54
CA PRO A 135 -8.94 -13.68 -0.65
C PRO A 135 -9.72 -12.78 0.32
N ASP A 136 -11.00 -12.52 0.00
CA ASP A 136 -11.91 -11.71 0.82
C ASP A 136 -12.12 -12.26 2.24
N ASN A 137 -11.93 -13.55 2.44
CA ASN A 137 -12.07 -14.21 3.75
C ASN A 137 -10.93 -13.89 4.71
N VAL A 138 -9.75 -13.50 4.21
CA VAL A 138 -8.63 -13.11 5.06
C VAL A 138 -8.99 -11.83 5.78
N THR A 139 -9.02 -11.89 7.11
CA THR A 139 -9.37 -10.76 7.98
C THR A 139 -8.15 -10.07 8.56
N ARG A 140 -6.99 -10.75 8.59
CA ARG A 140 -5.75 -10.23 9.15
C ARG A 140 -4.54 -10.64 8.34
N ILE A 141 -3.66 -9.66 8.06
CA ILE A 141 -2.30 -9.83 7.58
C ILE A 141 -1.37 -9.23 8.64
N GLY A 142 -0.55 -10.07 9.27
CA GLY A 142 0.32 -9.68 10.38
C GLY A 142 1.45 -8.73 9.96
N HIS A 143 2.05 -8.08 10.95
CA HIS A 143 3.20 -7.21 10.71
C HIS A 143 4.35 -7.96 10.02
N HIS A 144 5.10 -7.27 9.16
CA HIS A 144 6.20 -7.84 8.37
C HIS A 144 5.80 -9.01 7.45
N ALA A 145 4.52 -9.30 7.23
CA ALA A 145 4.09 -10.51 6.51
C ALA A 145 4.76 -10.66 5.14
N PHE A 146 5.06 -9.56 4.43
CA PHE A 146 5.75 -9.53 3.15
C PHE A 146 7.04 -8.70 3.20
N TYR A 147 7.62 -8.51 4.40
CA TYR A 147 8.83 -7.71 4.56
C TYR A 147 9.96 -8.18 3.63
N ALA A 148 10.55 -7.25 2.89
CA ALA A 148 11.68 -7.50 1.98
C ALA A 148 11.43 -8.62 0.94
N SER A 149 10.17 -8.83 0.54
CA SER A 149 9.82 -9.73 -0.56
C SER A 149 10.14 -9.04 -1.89
N PHE A 150 11.43 -9.06 -2.26
CA PHE A 150 11.97 -8.30 -3.39
C PHE A 150 11.41 -8.74 -4.76
N GLY A 151 10.91 -9.98 -4.88
CA GLY A 151 10.27 -10.46 -6.12
C GLY A 151 8.86 -9.93 -6.32
N LEU A 152 8.22 -9.41 -5.27
CA LEU A 152 6.79 -9.07 -5.28
C LEU A 152 6.50 -7.85 -6.15
N GLU A 153 5.77 -8.07 -7.24
CA GLU A 153 5.41 -7.02 -8.21
C GLU A 153 3.95 -6.56 -8.08
N THR A 154 3.05 -7.48 -7.76
CA THR A 154 1.61 -7.18 -7.70
C THR A 154 0.95 -7.86 -6.51
N VAL A 155 0.13 -7.09 -5.79
CA VAL A 155 -0.66 -7.56 -4.64
C VAL A 155 -2.11 -7.14 -4.84
N ILE A 156 -3.02 -8.09 -4.62
CA ILE A 156 -4.45 -7.81 -4.52
C ILE A 156 -4.90 -8.23 -3.13
N ILE A 157 -5.50 -7.32 -2.39
CA ILE A 157 -6.00 -7.56 -1.03
C ILE A 157 -7.51 -7.53 -1.03
N GLY A 158 -8.12 -8.62 -0.55
CA GLY A 158 -9.56 -8.75 -0.41
C GLY A 158 -10.19 -7.83 0.62
N ASN A 159 -11.51 -7.73 0.60
CA ASN A 159 -12.29 -6.81 1.44
C ASN A 159 -12.36 -7.19 2.92
N GLY A 160 -11.93 -8.41 3.30
CA GLY A 160 -11.87 -8.83 4.69
C GLY A 160 -10.79 -8.12 5.51
N VAL A 161 -9.71 -7.67 4.85
CA VAL A 161 -8.58 -7.00 5.51
C VAL A 161 -8.93 -5.55 5.81
N THR A 162 -9.04 -5.23 7.09
CA THR A 162 -9.38 -3.86 7.55
C THR A 162 -8.15 -3.02 7.89
N GLN A 163 -6.99 -3.64 8.04
CA GLN A 163 -5.76 -2.95 8.40
C GLN A 163 -4.55 -3.56 7.68
N ILE A 164 -3.70 -2.73 7.10
CA ILE A 164 -2.34 -3.09 6.71
C ILE A 164 -1.45 -2.82 7.92
N GLU A 165 -0.95 -3.88 8.56
CA GLU A 165 -0.17 -3.75 9.79
C GLU A 165 1.22 -3.12 9.55
N GLN A 166 1.96 -2.88 10.66
CA GLN A 166 3.29 -2.28 10.60
C GLN A 166 4.23 -3.08 9.69
N SER A 167 4.96 -2.37 8.82
CA SER A 167 6.00 -2.92 7.94
C SER A 167 5.55 -4.09 7.06
N THR A 168 4.24 -4.27 6.82
CA THR A 168 3.71 -5.43 6.08
C THR A 168 4.39 -5.60 4.72
N PHE A 169 4.58 -4.53 3.95
CA PHE A 169 5.24 -4.52 2.63
C PHE A 169 6.55 -3.73 2.62
N LYS A 170 7.14 -3.46 3.80
CA LYS A 170 8.41 -2.73 3.88
C LYS A 170 9.49 -3.40 3.06
N ALA A 171 10.22 -2.61 2.27
CA ALA A 171 11.30 -3.04 1.39
C ALA A 171 10.87 -4.01 0.26
N CYS A 172 9.59 -4.03 -0.13
CA CYS A 172 9.14 -4.68 -1.37
C CYS A 172 9.54 -3.81 -2.57
N SER A 173 10.82 -3.74 -2.89
CA SER A 173 11.39 -2.76 -3.83
C SER A 173 10.87 -2.90 -5.26
N ASN A 174 10.40 -4.08 -5.68
CA ASN A 174 9.81 -4.31 -7.00
C ASN A 174 8.28 -4.19 -7.03
N LEU A 175 7.63 -3.85 -5.92
CA LEU A 175 6.16 -3.70 -5.87
C LEU A 175 5.71 -2.54 -6.76
N LYS A 176 5.05 -2.86 -7.87
CA LYS A 176 4.55 -1.91 -8.87
C LYS A 176 3.10 -1.53 -8.65
N HIS A 177 2.30 -2.50 -8.22
CA HIS A 177 0.86 -2.37 -8.11
C HIS A 177 0.34 -3.05 -6.85
N ILE A 178 -0.49 -2.34 -6.11
CA ILE A 178 -1.26 -2.91 -5.00
C ILE A 178 -2.68 -2.40 -5.05
N THR A 179 -3.63 -3.31 -4.87
CA THR A 179 -5.05 -3.00 -4.69
C THR A 179 -5.42 -3.31 -3.25
N LEU A 180 -5.92 -2.33 -2.54
CA LEU A 180 -6.43 -2.49 -1.18
C LEU A 180 -7.93 -2.81 -1.21
N GLY A 181 -8.38 -3.64 -0.26
CA GLY A 181 -9.80 -3.87 -0.04
C GLY A 181 -10.54 -2.59 0.37
N ASN A 182 -11.79 -2.44 -0.06
CA ASN A 182 -12.58 -1.24 0.22
C ASN A 182 -12.88 -1.02 1.71
N ASN A 183 -12.71 -2.05 2.55
CA ASN A 183 -12.91 -1.99 3.99
C ASN A 183 -11.63 -1.65 4.77
N THR A 184 -10.49 -1.47 4.09
CA THR A 184 -9.24 -1.09 4.75
C THR A 184 -9.36 0.32 5.32
N THR A 185 -9.15 0.45 6.63
CA THR A 185 -9.28 1.72 7.37
C THR A 185 -7.96 2.31 7.81
N THR A 186 -6.91 1.47 7.94
CA THR A 186 -5.62 1.88 8.50
C THR A 186 -4.46 1.34 7.66
N ILE A 187 -3.48 2.19 7.42
CA ILE A 187 -2.15 1.83 6.93
C ILE A 187 -1.18 2.05 8.08
N GLY A 188 -0.55 0.97 8.56
CA GLY A 188 0.37 0.97 9.70
C GLY A 188 1.68 1.70 9.43
N ALA A 189 2.46 1.89 10.50
CA ALA A 189 3.78 2.50 10.38
C ALA A 189 4.70 1.69 9.46
N GLU A 190 5.45 2.38 8.58
CA GLU A 190 6.41 1.76 7.66
C GLU A 190 5.79 0.73 6.69
N ALA A 191 4.47 0.70 6.52
CA ALA A 191 3.80 -0.37 5.78
C ALA A 191 4.31 -0.54 4.35
N PHE A 192 4.69 0.55 3.67
CA PHE A 192 5.26 0.58 2.32
C PHE A 192 6.64 1.27 2.28
N LEU A 193 7.34 1.35 3.40
CA LEU A 193 8.68 1.97 3.44
C LEU A 193 9.62 1.28 2.44
N SER A 194 10.26 2.05 1.54
CA SER A 194 11.16 1.56 0.49
C SER A 194 10.47 0.59 -0.51
N CYS A 195 9.25 0.90 -0.90
CA CYS A 195 8.60 0.30 -2.07
C CYS A 195 8.99 1.12 -3.32
N ASP A 196 10.26 0.98 -3.74
CA ASP A 196 10.92 1.88 -4.70
C ASP A 196 10.24 1.93 -6.08
N SER A 197 9.56 0.84 -6.47
CA SER A 197 8.87 0.71 -7.77
C SER A 197 7.40 1.11 -7.75
N LEU A 198 6.83 1.45 -6.59
CA LEU A 198 5.41 1.79 -6.44
C LEU A 198 5.12 3.16 -7.03
N LYS A 199 4.52 3.18 -8.24
CA LYS A 199 4.27 4.43 -8.98
C LYS A 199 3.04 5.20 -8.52
N TYR A 200 2.01 4.49 -8.14
CA TYR A 200 0.77 5.05 -7.59
C TYR A 200 0.09 4.02 -6.69
N ILE A 201 -0.70 4.51 -5.78
CA ILE A 201 -1.60 3.72 -4.96
C ILE A 201 -2.93 4.46 -4.85
N GLU A 202 -4.02 3.73 -4.97
CA GLU A 202 -5.35 4.25 -4.73
C GLU A 202 -5.77 3.87 -3.31
N LEU A 203 -5.99 4.91 -2.49
CA LEU A 203 -6.45 4.72 -1.13
C LEU A 203 -7.98 4.74 -1.11
N PRO A 204 -8.64 3.68 -0.60
CA PRO A 204 -10.10 3.71 -0.42
C PRO A 204 -10.50 4.82 0.57
N ASN A 205 -11.68 5.39 0.39
CA ASN A 205 -12.18 6.44 1.29
C ASN A 205 -12.42 5.96 2.73
N SER A 206 -12.41 4.66 2.97
CA SER A 206 -12.42 4.07 4.32
C SER A 206 -11.16 4.38 5.12
N ILE A 207 -10.02 4.69 4.47
CA ILE A 207 -8.77 5.02 5.16
C ILE A 207 -8.95 6.29 5.99
N ASN A 208 -8.74 6.17 7.29
CA ASN A 208 -8.77 7.28 8.24
C ASN A 208 -7.44 7.50 8.97
N GLU A 209 -6.47 6.59 8.78
CA GLU A 209 -5.16 6.66 9.39
C GLU A 209 -4.06 6.13 8.46
N ILE A 210 -2.96 6.91 8.35
CA ILE A 210 -1.71 6.50 7.71
C ILE A 210 -0.58 6.68 8.72
N GLY A 211 0.16 5.61 8.98
CA GLY A 211 1.22 5.57 9.99
C GLY A 211 2.48 6.36 9.62
N LYS A 212 3.35 6.53 10.60
CA LYS A 212 4.68 7.14 10.39
C LYS A 212 5.48 6.36 9.35
N ASN A 213 6.22 7.06 8.50
CA ASN A 213 7.05 6.48 7.43
C ASN A 213 6.29 5.55 6.46
N ALA A 214 4.96 5.57 6.43
CA ALA A 214 4.20 4.54 5.71
C ALA A 214 4.57 4.43 4.24
N PHE A 215 4.91 5.53 3.57
CA PHE A 215 5.36 5.61 2.17
C PHE A 215 6.74 6.24 2.03
N SER A 216 7.53 6.31 3.12
CA SER A 216 8.87 6.89 3.04
C SER A 216 9.75 6.12 2.06
N SER A 217 10.53 6.84 1.24
CA SER A 217 11.40 6.26 0.20
C SER A 217 10.65 5.39 -0.83
N CYS A 218 9.41 5.76 -1.16
CA CYS A 218 8.73 5.25 -2.35
C CYS A 218 9.17 6.08 -3.57
N ASP A 219 10.36 5.82 -4.09
CA ASP A 219 11.03 6.70 -5.06
C ASP A 219 10.24 6.91 -6.36
N ALA A 220 9.55 5.88 -6.83
CA ALA A 220 8.74 5.98 -8.04
C ALA A 220 7.35 6.59 -7.83
N LEU A 221 6.93 6.85 -6.58
CA LEU A 221 5.58 7.34 -6.28
C LEU A 221 5.39 8.75 -6.86
N SER A 222 4.73 8.83 -8.01
CA SER A 222 4.54 10.08 -8.75
C SER A 222 3.22 10.78 -8.41
N SER A 223 2.24 10.02 -7.92
CA SER A 223 0.94 10.54 -7.49
C SER A 223 0.28 9.65 -6.44
N ILE A 224 -0.46 10.27 -5.55
CA ILE A 224 -1.32 9.62 -4.56
C ILE A 224 -2.55 10.48 -4.32
N THR A 225 -3.70 9.83 -4.20
CA THR A 225 -4.94 10.50 -3.75
C THR A 225 -5.17 10.11 -2.30
N LEU A 226 -5.14 11.10 -1.42
CA LEU A 226 -5.39 10.90 0.00
C LEU A 226 -6.89 10.77 0.28
N SER A 227 -7.26 9.96 1.27
CA SER A 227 -8.64 9.84 1.75
C SER A 227 -9.07 11.15 2.43
N GLU A 228 -10.29 11.59 2.14
CA GLU A 228 -10.92 12.75 2.80
C GLU A 228 -11.19 12.55 4.29
N ASN A 229 -11.02 11.34 4.80
CA ASN A 229 -11.21 11.02 6.20
C ASN A 229 -9.93 11.09 7.04
N LEU A 230 -8.80 11.42 6.43
CA LEU A 230 -7.56 11.66 7.17
C LEU A 230 -7.67 12.92 8.01
N SER A 231 -7.24 12.84 9.27
CA SER A 231 -7.17 13.98 10.20
C SER A 231 -5.76 14.59 10.34
N GLU A 232 -4.73 13.82 9.96
CA GLU A 232 -3.33 14.25 10.03
C GLU A 232 -2.48 13.53 8.97
N ILE A 233 -1.39 14.18 8.56
CA ILE A 233 -0.28 13.53 7.86
C ILE A 233 0.84 13.36 8.88
N LYS A 234 1.15 12.10 9.21
CA LYS A 234 2.11 11.76 10.27
C LYS A 234 3.55 12.00 9.86
N GLU A 235 4.44 11.87 10.85
CA GLU A 235 5.87 12.06 10.68
C GLU A 235 6.44 11.18 9.56
N GLN A 236 7.20 11.82 8.64
CA GLN A 236 7.91 11.17 7.53
C GLN A 236 7.02 10.31 6.60
N THR A 237 5.70 10.48 6.63
CA THR A 237 4.78 9.61 5.86
C THR A 237 5.16 9.49 4.38
N PHE A 238 5.58 10.58 3.74
CA PHE A 238 6.00 10.65 2.33
C PHE A 238 7.44 11.15 2.18
N SER A 239 8.26 11.04 3.21
CA SER A 239 9.66 11.48 3.12
C SER A 239 10.39 10.72 2.02
N ASN A 240 11.19 11.44 1.21
CA ASN A 240 11.94 10.89 0.08
C ASN A 240 11.07 10.22 -1.01
N CYS A 241 9.80 10.59 -1.17
CA CYS A 241 9.03 10.25 -2.38
C CYS A 241 9.53 11.12 -3.53
N THR A 242 10.69 10.77 -4.10
CA THR A 242 11.44 11.64 -5.01
C THR A 242 10.72 11.97 -6.31
N SER A 243 9.81 11.12 -6.78
CA SER A 243 9.01 11.36 -8.01
C SER A 243 7.68 12.08 -7.76
N LEU A 244 7.29 12.32 -6.50
CA LEU A 244 6.00 12.97 -6.19
C LEU A 244 6.02 14.41 -6.67
N SER A 245 5.16 14.74 -7.66
CA SER A 245 5.16 16.07 -8.30
C SER A 245 4.13 17.05 -7.74
N SER A 246 3.06 16.53 -7.18
CA SER A 246 2.01 17.34 -6.57
C SER A 246 1.32 16.57 -5.45
N ILE A 247 0.80 17.30 -4.47
CA ILE A 247 -0.02 16.72 -3.40
C ILE A 247 -1.18 17.62 -3.05
N ILE A 248 -2.32 17.00 -2.76
CA ILE A 248 -3.52 17.67 -2.26
C ILE A 248 -3.76 17.16 -0.85
N ILE A 249 -3.72 18.06 0.12
CA ILE A 249 -4.02 17.76 1.52
C ILE A 249 -5.53 17.96 1.75
N PRO A 250 -6.26 16.94 2.20
CA PRO A 250 -7.70 17.01 2.42
C PRO A 250 -8.13 18.03 3.47
N ASP A 251 -9.38 18.48 3.38
CA ASP A 251 -9.92 19.52 4.27
C ASP A 251 -10.01 19.11 5.74
N LYS A 252 -10.09 17.82 6.06
CA LYS A 252 -10.11 17.33 7.45
C LYS A 252 -8.73 17.26 8.11
N VAL A 253 -7.67 17.31 7.31
CA VAL A 253 -6.29 17.27 7.85
C VAL A 253 -6.02 18.56 8.60
N SER A 254 -5.72 18.46 9.88
CA SER A 254 -5.35 19.59 10.73
C SER A 254 -3.84 19.79 10.83
N THR A 255 -3.07 18.71 10.77
CA THR A 255 -1.63 18.72 11.04
C THR A 255 -0.85 18.01 9.94
N ILE A 256 0.24 18.66 9.49
CA ILE A 256 1.29 18.06 8.68
C ILE A 256 2.53 17.95 9.56
N ALA A 257 2.84 16.71 9.97
CA ALA A 257 3.88 16.46 10.97
C ALA A 257 5.31 16.59 10.40
N THR A 258 6.29 16.44 11.30
CA THR A 258 7.71 16.61 11.01
C THR A 258 8.17 15.76 9.82
N SER A 259 8.87 16.41 8.87
CA SER A 259 9.45 15.78 7.68
C SER A 259 8.47 15.03 6.80
N ALA A 260 7.16 15.30 6.88
CA ALA A 260 6.13 14.54 6.19
C ALA A 260 6.36 14.40 4.67
N PHE A 261 6.90 15.43 4.02
CA PHE A 261 7.26 15.48 2.59
C PHE A 261 8.73 15.90 2.37
N SER A 262 9.58 15.71 3.38
CA SER A 262 11.01 16.05 3.26
C SER A 262 11.67 15.18 2.19
N GLY A 263 12.50 15.77 1.32
CA GLY A 263 13.18 15.03 0.26
C GLY A 263 12.31 14.72 -0.97
N CYS A 264 11.09 15.24 -1.08
CA CYS A 264 10.26 15.14 -2.27
C CYS A 264 10.79 16.09 -3.37
N ASN A 265 11.90 15.70 -4.01
CA ASN A 265 12.69 16.59 -4.89
C ASN A 265 11.99 17.02 -6.20
N HIS A 266 10.83 16.47 -6.52
CA HIS A 266 10.02 16.88 -7.67
C HIS A 266 8.68 17.50 -7.25
N LEU A 267 8.42 17.70 -5.96
CA LEU A 267 7.17 18.28 -5.48
C LEU A 267 7.11 19.78 -5.77
N VAL A 268 6.40 20.15 -6.82
CA VAL A 268 6.31 21.54 -7.30
C VAL A 268 4.98 22.21 -6.98
N SER A 269 3.92 21.44 -6.72
CA SER A 269 2.58 21.99 -6.43
C SER A 269 2.00 21.39 -5.15
N LEU A 270 1.60 22.25 -4.22
CA LEU A 270 0.99 21.89 -2.94
C LEU A 270 -0.37 22.56 -2.82
N ARG A 271 -1.40 21.79 -2.46
CA ARG A 271 -2.72 22.28 -2.10
C ARG A 271 -3.02 21.93 -0.66
N LEU A 272 -3.22 22.95 0.17
CA LEU A 272 -3.53 22.82 1.59
C LEU A 272 -5.05 22.96 1.80
N GLY A 273 -5.70 21.91 2.27
CA GLY A 273 -7.12 21.95 2.62
C GLY A 273 -7.44 23.00 3.69
N THR A 274 -8.69 23.34 3.82
CA THR A 274 -9.18 24.40 4.75
C THR A 274 -8.93 24.10 6.21
N GLY A 275 -8.80 22.81 6.58
CA GLY A 275 -8.59 22.36 7.96
C GLY A 275 -7.14 22.43 8.44
N VAL A 276 -6.17 22.66 7.56
CA VAL A 276 -4.75 22.67 7.95
C VAL A 276 -4.49 23.88 8.86
N THR A 277 -4.10 23.61 10.10
CA THR A 277 -3.79 24.64 11.11
C THR A 277 -2.34 24.59 11.58
N ASP A 278 -1.64 23.46 11.36
CA ASP A 278 -0.29 23.24 11.85
C ASP A 278 0.59 22.54 10.80
N ILE A 279 1.79 23.10 10.57
CA ILE A 279 2.83 22.54 9.71
C ILE A 279 4.13 22.47 10.52
N SER A 280 4.56 21.24 10.83
CA SER A 280 5.69 20.97 11.70
C SER A 280 7.04 21.14 10.98
N TYR A 281 8.14 20.98 11.73
CA TYR A 281 9.53 21.16 11.25
C TYR A 281 9.82 20.30 10.02
N TRP A 282 10.53 20.88 9.05
CA TRP A 282 11.01 20.20 7.84
C TRP A 282 9.93 19.54 6.99
N ALA A 283 8.65 19.89 7.19
CA ALA A 283 7.54 19.20 6.53
C ALA A 283 7.70 19.13 5.00
N PHE A 284 8.25 20.18 4.38
CA PHE A 284 8.52 20.29 2.93
C PHE A 284 10.00 20.60 2.63
N LYS A 285 10.91 20.18 3.50
CA LYS A 285 12.35 20.36 3.29
C LYS A 285 12.81 19.66 2.02
N SER A 286 13.58 20.34 1.17
CA SER A 286 14.03 19.87 -0.15
C SER A 286 12.90 19.60 -1.16
N ALA A 287 11.71 20.18 -0.96
CA ALA A 287 10.62 20.19 -1.94
C ALA A 287 10.68 21.50 -2.74
N PRO A 288 10.95 21.48 -4.07
CA PRO A 288 11.14 22.70 -4.88
C PRO A 288 9.78 23.30 -5.30
N LEU A 289 8.94 23.63 -4.32
CA LEU A 289 7.59 24.17 -4.53
C LEU A 289 7.62 25.45 -5.39
N LYS A 290 6.78 25.47 -6.41
CA LYS A 290 6.54 26.63 -7.28
C LYS A 290 5.18 27.26 -7.03
N GLU A 291 4.24 26.47 -6.55
CA GLU A 291 2.87 26.88 -6.29
C GLU A 291 2.38 26.28 -4.99
N ILE A 292 1.85 27.13 -4.12
CA ILE A 292 1.14 26.70 -2.91
C ILE A 292 -0.25 27.33 -2.96
N TYR A 293 -1.28 26.51 -2.90
CA TYR A 293 -2.68 26.92 -2.79
C TYR A 293 -3.16 26.68 -1.37
N ALA A 294 -3.28 27.72 -0.57
CA ALA A 294 -3.77 27.67 0.79
C ALA A 294 -5.25 28.05 0.81
N PHE A 295 -6.13 27.08 1.03
CA PHE A 295 -7.59 27.32 0.99
C PHE A 295 -8.16 27.88 2.30
N SER A 296 -7.39 27.96 3.37
CA SER A 296 -7.80 28.55 4.64
C SER A 296 -7.68 30.08 4.61
N GLU A 297 -8.68 30.80 5.10
CA GLU A 297 -8.60 32.25 5.32
C GLU A 297 -7.60 32.61 6.44
N THR A 298 -7.40 31.69 7.38
CA THR A 298 -6.43 31.81 8.48
C THR A 298 -5.16 31.06 8.12
N PRO A 299 -3.99 31.73 8.07
CA PRO A 299 -2.72 31.07 7.79
C PRO A 299 -2.40 29.97 8.82
N PRO A 300 -2.03 28.76 8.39
CA PRO A 300 -1.52 27.73 9.29
C PRO A 300 -0.29 28.20 10.07
N THR A 301 -0.16 27.75 11.32
CA THR A 301 1.08 27.87 12.07
C THR A 301 2.16 27.02 11.42
N VAL A 302 3.32 27.61 11.11
CA VAL A 302 4.48 26.90 10.58
C VAL A 302 5.57 26.92 11.65
N HIS A 303 5.98 25.72 12.10
CA HIS A 303 7.01 25.58 13.12
C HIS A 303 8.41 25.78 12.56
N TYR A 304 9.22 26.57 13.28
CA TYR A 304 10.64 26.76 13.01
C TYR A 304 11.34 27.20 14.29
N THR A 305 12.62 26.90 14.44
CA THR A 305 13.47 27.46 15.53
C THR A 305 14.56 28.37 14.99
N ASN A 306 14.96 28.13 13.75
CA ASN A 306 15.95 28.93 13.01
C ASN A 306 15.81 28.64 11.52
N SER A 307 16.62 29.27 10.67
CA SER A 307 16.57 29.06 9.21
C SER A 307 16.81 27.62 8.77
N TYR A 308 17.41 26.76 9.60
CA TYR A 308 17.69 25.35 9.27
C TYR A 308 16.53 24.43 9.59
N THR A 309 15.65 24.80 10.52
CA THR A 309 14.51 23.97 10.97
C THR A 309 13.18 24.37 10.32
N ASN A 310 13.20 25.35 9.42
CA ASN A 310 11.99 25.77 8.71
C ASN A 310 11.40 24.61 7.89
N SER A 311 10.08 24.61 7.81
CA SER A 311 9.35 23.64 7.00
C SER A 311 9.57 23.82 5.49
N PHE A 312 10.01 25.00 5.05
CA PHE A 312 10.31 25.34 3.66
C PHE A 312 11.77 25.76 3.52
N ASP A 313 12.39 25.43 2.38
CA ASP A 313 13.72 25.97 2.04
C ASP A 313 13.64 27.46 1.74
N ALA A 314 14.73 28.19 2.02
CA ALA A 314 14.78 29.64 1.87
C ALA A 314 14.48 30.14 0.44
N ASP A 315 14.88 29.37 -0.56
CA ASP A 315 14.68 29.71 -1.97
C ASP A 315 13.20 29.74 -2.37
N ILE A 316 12.36 28.93 -1.70
CA ILE A 316 10.91 28.87 -1.95
C ILE A 316 10.28 30.23 -1.77
N PHE A 317 10.70 31.02 -0.78
CA PHE A 317 10.14 32.34 -0.51
C PHE A 317 10.28 33.33 -1.69
N ASN A 318 11.30 33.13 -2.54
CA ASN A 318 11.54 33.99 -3.70
C ASN A 318 10.93 33.44 -5.00
N GLN A 319 10.77 32.11 -5.11
CA GLN A 319 10.44 31.43 -6.38
C GLN A 319 9.00 30.92 -6.44
N CYS A 320 8.37 30.70 -5.28
CA CYS A 320 7.03 30.14 -5.18
C CYS A 320 5.96 31.23 -5.17
N THR A 321 4.87 30.97 -5.88
CA THR A 321 3.64 31.76 -5.76
C THR A 321 2.75 31.12 -4.70
N LEU A 322 2.38 31.91 -3.69
CA LEU A 322 1.40 31.53 -2.68
C LEU A 322 0.04 32.10 -3.05
N TYR A 323 -0.91 31.24 -3.36
CA TYR A 323 -2.29 31.62 -3.61
C TYR A 323 -3.11 31.51 -2.32
N VAL A 324 -3.84 32.54 -1.96
CA VAL A 324 -4.64 32.66 -0.73
C VAL A 324 -6.06 33.08 -1.05
N PRO A 325 -7.07 32.82 -0.20
CA PRO A 325 -8.44 33.26 -0.42
C PRO A 325 -8.56 34.76 -0.55
N ALA A 326 -9.53 35.22 -1.35
CA ALA A 326 -9.88 36.63 -1.45
C ALA A 326 -10.18 37.22 -0.06
N GLY A 327 -9.58 38.36 0.28
CA GLY A 327 -9.67 38.99 1.60
C GLY A 327 -8.65 38.49 2.64
N SER A 328 -7.86 37.44 2.36
CA SER A 328 -6.88 36.85 3.31
C SER A 328 -5.46 37.41 3.16
N LEU A 329 -5.18 38.17 2.11
CA LEU A 329 -3.84 38.65 1.77
C LEU A 329 -3.09 39.24 2.97
N GLN A 330 -3.78 40.12 3.74
CA GLN A 330 -3.16 40.80 4.87
C GLN A 330 -2.85 39.82 6.04
N ALA A 331 -3.71 38.84 6.25
CA ALA A 331 -3.48 37.81 7.24
C ALA A 331 -2.19 37.03 6.94
N TYR A 332 -2.00 36.58 5.68
CA TYR A 332 -0.79 35.87 5.26
C TYR A 332 0.47 36.74 5.27
N LYS A 333 0.36 38.02 4.87
CA LYS A 333 1.47 38.97 4.94
C LYS A 333 1.94 39.29 6.37
N ASN A 334 1.07 39.10 7.36
CA ASN A 334 1.40 39.34 8.77
C ASN A 334 1.81 38.07 9.50
N ALA A 335 1.48 36.88 8.95
CA ALA A 335 1.76 35.61 9.61
C ALA A 335 3.23 35.22 9.51
N GLU A 336 3.74 34.66 10.62
CA GLU A 336 5.11 34.17 10.71
C GLU A 336 5.38 33.10 9.65
N VAL A 337 6.57 33.11 9.06
CA VAL A 337 6.98 32.31 7.89
C VAL A 337 6.29 32.75 6.59
N TRP A 338 4.95 32.82 6.55
CA TRP A 338 4.19 33.19 5.35
C TRP A 338 4.54 34.58 4.82
N LYS A 339 4.82 35.53 5.70
CA LYS A 339 5.25 36.90 5.35
C LYS A 339 6.53 36.96 4.50
N ASN A 340 7.32 35.89 4.48
CA ASN A 340 8.57 35.79 3.72
C ASN A 340 8.34 35.51 2.23
N PHE A 341 7.17 35.01 1.83
CA PHE A 341 6.84 34.80 0.43
C PHE A 341 6.77 36.14 -0.32
N LYS A 342 7.54 36.27 -1.38
CA LYS A 342 7.58 37.53 -2.19
C LYS A 342 6.37 37.67 -3.09
N ASN A 343 5.76 36.55 -3.50
CA ASN A 343 4.60 36.54 -4.39
C ASN A 343 3.40 35.90 -3.68
N ILE A 344 2.54 36.71 -3.07
CA ILE A 344 1.28 36.27 -2.45
C ILE A 344 0.14 36.89 -3.26
N VAL A 345 -0.72 36.04 -3.81
CA VAL A 345 -1.80 36.40 -4.73
C VAL A 345 -3.14 35.94 -4.18
N GLU A 346 -4.10 36.85 -4.12
CA GLU A 346 -5.48 36.45 -3.82
C GLU A 346 -6.10 35.72 -5.00
N ASN A 347 -6.83 34.67 -4.69
CA ASN A 347 -7.50 33.80 -5.64
C ASN A 347 -8.88 33.43 -5.12
N ASP A 348 -9.90 33.44 -5.98
CA ASP A 348 -11.24 33.00 -5.64
C ASP A 348 -11.40 31.49 -5.69
N PHE A 349 -10.34 30.80 -6.14
CA PHE A 349 -10.29 29.34 -6.34
C PHE A 349 -11.38 28.78 -7.26
N THR A 350 -12.06 29.62 -8.04
CA THR A 350 -13.00 29.18 -9.07
C THR A 350 -12.22 28.45 -10.18
N GLY A 351 -12.67 27.25 -10.54
CA GLY A 351 -11.98 26.41 -11.54
C GLY A 351 -10.74 25.67 -11.04
N ILE A 352 -10.28 25.90 -9.81
CA ILE A 352 -9.27 25.05 -9.17
C ILE A 352 -9.99 23.82 -8.58
N GLU A 353 -9.65 22.64 -9.07
CA GLU A 353 -10.23 21.42 -8.56
C GLU A 353 -9.91 21.27 -7.06
N ARG A 354 -10.92 21.41 -6.21
CA ARG A 354 -10.85 20.93 -4.84
C ARG A 354 -10.87 19.41 -4.89
N PRO A 355 -10.18 18.69 -3.98
CA PRO A 355 -10.42 17.29 -3.81
C PRO A 355 -11.91 17.11 -3.58
N SER A 356 -12.57 16.37 -4.43
CA SER A 356 -13.96 15.96 -4.20
C SER A 356 -13.96 14.46 -4.09
N PRO A 357 -14.40 13.90 -2.98
CA PRO A 357 -14.60 12.46 -2.86
C PRO A 357 -15.59 11.94 -3.92
N ASP A 358 -16.38 12.84 -4.48
CA ASP A 358 -17.45 12.53 -5.43
C ASP A 358 -17.01 12.55 -6.91
N LYS A 359 -15.72 12.75 -7.22
CA LYS A 359 -15.32 12.70 -8.63
C LYS A 359 -15.25 11.28 -9.14
N ALA A 360 -16.07 11.05 -10.16
CA ALA A 360 -16.03 9.84 -10.95
C ALA A 360 -14.60 9.53 -11.42
N LYS A 361 -14.11 8.33 -11.09
CA LYS A 361 -12.82 7.82 -11.52
C LYS A 361 -13.03 6.60 -12.40
N ILE A 362 -12.27 6.55 -13.49
CA ILE A 362 -12.22 5.40 -14.38
C ILE A 362 -10.76 5.06 -14.58
N PHE A 363 -10.39 3.82 -14.29
CA PHE A 363 -9.02 3.35 -14.45
C PHE A 363 -8.97 1.90 -14.94
N GLY A 364 -7.87 1.54 -15.57
CA GLY A 364 -7.64 0.20 -16.08
C GLY A 364 -6.89 -0.66 -15.07
N ASN A 365 -7.39 -1.87 -14.86
CA ASN A 365 -6.69 -3.00 -14.25
C ASN A 365 -6.24 -3.97 -15.34
N LYS A 366 -5.40 -4.96 -15.02
CA LYS A 366 -4.74 -5.85 -16.00
C LYS A 366 -5.68 -6.46 -17.06
N ASN A 367 -6.95 -6.74 -16.72
CA ASN A 367 -7.97 -7.28 -17.64
C ASN A 367 -9.37 -6.72 -17.35
N SER A 368 -9.46 -5.52 -16.80
CA SER A 368 -10.73 -4.92 -16.43
C SER A 368 -10.67 -3.40 -16.42
N ILE A 369 -11.82 -2.76 -16.54
CA ILE A 369 -11.98 -1.32 -16.33
C ILE A 369 -12.81 -1.13 -15.07
N ALA A 370 -12.24 -0.42 -14.11
CA ALA A 370 -12.90 -0.06 -12.86
C ALA A 370 -13.53 1.33 -12.94
N PHE A 371 -14.72 1.44 -12.40
CA PHE A 371 -15.52 2.65 -12.30
C PHE A 371 -15.75 2.91 -10.80
N ARG A 372 -15.40 4.11 -10.33
CA ARG A 372 -15.57 4.51 -8.91
C ARG A 372 -16.20 5.89 -8.85
N ASN A 373 -17.04 6.11 -7.86
CA ASN A 373 -17.75 7.36 -7.63
C ASN A 373 -18.46 7.89 -8.89
N ILE A 374 -19.00 6.99 -9.69
CA ILE A 374 -19.84 7.34 -10.84
C ILE A 374 -21.31 7.28 -10.40
N GLU A 375 -22.06 8.33 -10.69
CA GLU A 375 -23.50 8.34 -10.37
C GLU A 375 -24.21 7.16 -11.03
N PRO A 376 -25.02 6.39 -10.28
CA PRO A 376 -25.84 5.32 -10.84
C PRO A 376 -26.66 5.83 -12.04
N GLY A 377 -26.69 5.05 -13.12
CA GLY A 377 -27.38 5.44 -14.35
C GLY A 377 -26.52 6.27 -15.30
N THR A 378 -25.25 6.56 -14.99
CA THR A 378 -24.35 7.26 -15.92
C THR A 378 -24.03 6.39 -17.13
N ASP A 379 -24.30 6.92 -18.33
CA ASP A 379 -23.97 6.25 -19.59
C ASP A 379 -22.47 6.29 -19.85
N ILE A 380 -21.87 5.11 -20.03
CA ILE A 380 -20.49 4.90 -20.39
C ILE A 380 -20.40 4.41 -21.83
N SER A 381 -19.53 5.03 -22.62
CA SER A 381 -19.21 4.53 -23.98
C SER A 381 -17.70 4.30 -24.08
N ILE A 382 -17.32 3.08 -24.48
CA ILE A 382 -15.94 2.65 -24.65
C ILE A 382 -15.61 2.57 -26.14
N TYR A 383 -14.50 3.17 -26.54
CA TYR A 383 -14.02 3.23 -27.92
C TYR A 383 -12.62 2.64 -28.02
N ASP A 384 -12.30 2.00 -29.13
CA ASP A 384 -10.92 1.61 -29.47
C ASP A 384 -10.12 2.82 -30.01
N THR A 385 -8.85 2.57 -30.32
CA THR A 385 -7.94 3.60 -30.86
C THR A 385 -8.32 4.10 -32.26
N THR A 386 -9.23 3.43 -32.97
CA THR A 386 -9.74 3.86 -34.28
C THR A 386 -10.97 4.76 -34.14
N GLY A 387 -11.49 4.92 -32.91
CA GLY A 387 -12.71 5.67 -32.64
C GLY A 387 -13.99 4.85 -32.80
N LYS A 388 -13.88 3.54 -33.01
CA LYS A 388 -15.05 2.64 -33.06
C LYS A 388 -15.58 2.39 -31.66
N CYS A 389 -16.87 2.62 -31.46
CA CYS A 389 -17.52 2.27 -30.19
C CYS A 389 -17.58 0.75 -30.03
N ILE A 390 -17.01 0.25 -28.93
CA ILE A 390 -16.94 -1.18 -28.62
C ILE A 390 -18.08 -1.58 -27.69
N LYS A 391 -18.42 -0.73 -26.71
CA LYS A 391 -19.42 -1.02 -25.70
C LYS A 391 -20.05 0.26 -25.18
N THR A 392 -21.38 0.22 -24.94
CA THR A 392 -22.13 1.26 -24.24
C THR A 392 -23.01 0.59 -23.18
N PHE A 393 -23.03 1.15 -21.97
CA PHE A 393 -23.84 0.65 -20.86
C PHE A 393 -23.99 1.76 -19.81
N ALA A 394 -25.02 1.66 -18.97
CA ALA A 394 -25.13 2.48 -17.78
C ALA A 394 -24.43 1.80 -16.60
N VAL A 395 -23.66 2.56 -15.83
CA VAL A 395 -22.99 2.10 -14.60
C VAL A 395 -23.98 2.26 -13.45
N ASP A 396 -24.09 1.21 -12.63
CA ASP A 396 -24.92 1.22 -11.42
C ASP A 396 -24.01 1.40 -10.16
N GLY A 397 -23.37 2.57 -10.11
CA GLY A 397 -22.42 2.89 -9.03
C GLY A 397 -21.01 2.30 -9.25
N ASP A 398 -20.30 2.06 -8.16
CA ASP A 398 -18.96 1.46 -8.18
C ASP A 398 -19.00 0.06 -8.78
N SER A 399 -18.26 -0.14 -9.85
CA SER A 399 -18.27 -1.40 -10.60
C SER A 399 -16.93 -1.65 -11.28
N GLU A 400 -16.72 -2.89 -11.65
CA GLU A 400 -15.58 -3.32 -12.44
C GLU A 400 -16.05 -4.27 -13.53
N ILE A 401 -15.62 -4.02 -14.77
CA ILE A 401 -16.00 -4.85 -15.89
C ILE A 401 -14.78 -5.50 -16.53
N PRO A 402 -14.80 -6.80 -16.81
CA PRO A 402 -13.75 -7.46 -17.57
C PRO A 402 -13.61 -6.83 -18.95
N PHE A 403 -12.37 -6.53 -19.34
CA PHE A 403 -12.05 -5.97 -20.65
C PHE A 403 -10.68 -6.48 -21.13
N PRO A 404 -10.53 -6.83 -22.41
CA PRO A 404 -9.24 -7.30 -22.95
C PRO A 404 -8.14 -6.26 -22.81
N SER A 405 -6.88 -6.71 -22.78
CA SER A 405 -5.73 -5.78 -22.81
C SER A 405 -5.75 -4.93 -24.07
N GLY A 406 -5.48 -3.63 -23.92
CA GLY A 406 -5.55 -2.69 -25.02
C GLY A 406 -5.56 -1.23 -24.56
N ILE A 407 -5.70 -0.32 -25.52
CA ILE A 407 -5.86 1.11 -25.27
C ILE A 407 -7.29 1.50 -25.63
N TYR A 408 -7.96 2.15 -24.69
CA TYR A 408 -9.37 2.52 -24.83
C TYR A 408 -9.60 3.98 -24.50
N LEU A 409 -10.57 4.60 -25.17
CA LEU A 409 -11.10 5.90 -24.82
C LEU A 409 -12.49 5.71 -24.22
N ILE A 410 -12.70 6.20 -23.02
CA ILE A 410 -13.96 6.06 -22.30
C ILE A 410 -14.61 7.43 -22.20
N LYS A 411 -15.84 7.54 -22.74
CA LYS A 411 -16.69 8.74 -22.59
C LYS A 411 -17.74 8.50 -21.50
N TYR A 412 -17.87 9.47 -20.61
CA TYR A 412 -18.90 9.52 -19.57
C TYR A 412 -19.17 10.97 -19.13
N ALA A 413 -20.39 11.33 -18.85
CA ALA A 413 -20.78 12.66 -18.35
C ALA A 413 -20.07 13.82 -19.08
N GLY A 414 -19.96 13.74 -20.42
CA GLY A 414 -19.27 14.75 -21.25
C GLY A 414 -17.75 14.75 -21.18
N LYS A 415 -17.12 13.84 -20.43
CA LYS A 415 -15.66 13.70 -20.29
C LYS A 415 -15.14 12.54 -21.12
N THR A 416 -13.85 12.56 -21.42
CA THR A 416 -13.16 11.44 -22.08
C THR A 416 -11.89 11.11 -21.32
N VAL A 417 -11.69 9.83 -20.98
CA VAL A 417 -10.51 9.30 -20.31
C VAL A 417 -9.86 8.25 -21.19
N LYS A 418 -8.54 8.27 -21.29
CA LYS A 418 -7.75 7.22 -21.96
C LYS A 418 -7.32 6.18 -20.92
N ILE A 419 -7.63 4.92 -21.18
CA ILE A 419 -7.27 3.78 -20.34
C ILE A 419 -6.34 2.86 -21.11
N ILE A 420 -5.35 2.32 -20.43
CA ILE A 420 -4.42 1.29 -20.93
C ILE A 420 -4.57 0.08 -20.02
N LEU A 421 -4.95 -1.07 -20.59
CA LEU A 421 -5.15 -2.36 -19.90
C LEU A 421 -4.02 -3.33 -20.23
#